data_cc811d7fa434e411220722d0611023f5
#
_entry.id   cc811d7fa434e411220722d0611023f5
#
_cell.length_a   1.000
_cell.length_b   1.000
_cell.length_c   1.000
_cell.angle_alpha   90.00
_cell.angle_beta   90.00
_cell.angle_gamma   90.00
#
_symmetry.space_group_name_H-M   'P 1'
#
loop_
_entity.id
_entity.type
_entity.pdbx_description
1 polymer ?
#
loop_
_entity_poly.entity_id
_entity_poly.type
_entity_poly.pdbx_seq_one_letter_code
_entity_poly.pdbx_strand_id
1 'polypeptide(L)'
;MERIIFALGALLIPVLAAHLVFAAGLFKVGEKAPSFALTAITGETVALDTYKGKVVVLGLFHICDPCMVQGSALQKVSEMTKGKDVVVLGVNSSGDSKKNIGEFFSTFPVEVTYPYLLDPSKVTDKLYGGGKFIPNVYVIDQQGVIQWQRVSNMDLAGEEVIVAEVEKLLAAGSKKM
;
A
#
# COMPACT_ATOMS: atom_id res chain seq x y z
N MET A 1 -15.57 -20.33 -73.74
CA MET A 1 -15.62 -19.07 -72.90
C MET A 1 -15.95 -19.45 -71.52
N GLU A 2 -14.92 -19.76 -70.74
CA GLU A 2 -15.08 -20.15 -69.32
C GLU A 2 -14.83 -18.92 -68.40
N ARG A 3 -15.78 -18.65 -67.55
CA ARG A 3 -15.71 -17.56 -66.60
C ARG A 3 -15.11 -18.11 -65.30
N ILE A 4 -13.89 -17.72 -64.99
CA ILE A 4 -13.25 -18.02 -63.71
C ILE A 4 -13.76 -17.03 -62.66
N ILE A 5 -14.49 -17.53 -61.67
CA ILE A 5 -14.96 -16.75 -60.51
C ILE A 5 -13.89 -16.87 -59.41
N PHE A 6 -13.17 -15.76 -59.14
CA PHE A 6 -12.29 -15.68 -57.98
C PHE A 6 -13.14 -15.42 -56.74
N ALA A 7 -13.22 -16.43 -55.88
CA ALA A 7 -13.79 -16.26 -54.52
C ALA A 7 -12.72 -15.64 -53.61
N LEU A 8 -12.91 -14.38 -53.22
CA LEU A 8 -12.14 -13.76 -52.13
C LEU A 8 -12.55 -14.39 -50.80
N GLY A 9 -11.72 -15.29 -50.28
CA GLY A 9 -11.84 -15.77 -48.94
C GLY A 9 -11.38 -14.71 -47.93
N ALA A 10 -12.31 -14.11 -47.23
CA ALA A 10 -12.00 -13.24 -46.10
C ALA A 10 -11.45 -14.07 -44.93
N LEU A 11 -10.17 -13.95 -44.66
CA LEU A 11 -9.51 -14.56 -43.53
C LEU A 11 -9.90 -13.79 -42.26
N LEU A 12 -10.90 -14.28 -41.54
CA LEU A 12 -11.24 -13.80 -40.21
C LEU A 12 -10.13 -14.24 -39.22
N ILE A 13 -9.24 -13.32 -38.88
CA ILE A 13 -8.29 -13.50 -37.80
C ILE A 13 -9.07 -13.33 -36.50
N PRO A 14 -9.18 -14.35 -35.64
CA PRO A 14 -9.77 -14.16 -34.31
C PRO A 14 -8.81 -13.26 -33.50
N VAL A 15 -9.26 -12.05 -33.20
CA VAL A 15 -8.62 -11.21 -32.18
C VAL A 15 -8.76 -11.95 -30.85
N LEU A 16 -7.71 -12.68 -30.49
CA LEU A 16 -7.59 -13.28 -29.19
C LEU A 16 -7.42 -12.13 -28.19
N ALA A 17 -8.54 -11.67 -27.64
CA ALA A 17 -8.54 -10.76 -26.51
C ALA A 17 -7.84 -11.47 -25.34
N ALA A 18 -6.56 -11.21 -25.18
CA ALA A 18 -5.83 -11.62 -24.01
C ALA A 18 -6.50 -10.92 -22.82
N HIS A 19 -7.41 -11.61 -22.17
CA HIS A 19 -7.87 -11.26 -20.85
C HIS A 19 -6.66 -11.45 -19.95
N LEU A 20 -5.95 -10.35 -19.67
CA LEU A 20 -5.05 -10.25 -18.54
C LEU A 20 -5.90 -10.54 -17.31
N VAL A 21 -5.94 -11.81 -16.92
CA VAL A 21 -6.36 -12.20 -15.59
C VAL A 21 -5.30 -11.56 -14.68
N PHE A 22 -5.59 -10.36 -14.21
CA PHE A 22 -4.90 -9.82 -13.06
C PHE A 22 -5.13 -10.84 -11.95
N ALA A 23 -4.18 -11.73 -11.77
CA ALA A 23 -4.05 -12.43 -10.52
C ALA A 23 -4.09 -11.32 -9.46
N ALA A 24 -5.06 -11.38 -8.55
CA ALA A 24 -5.16 -10.48 -7.41
C ALA A 24 -3.83 -10.62 -6.65
N GLY A 25 -2.84 -9.90 -7.13
CA GLY A 25 -1.44 -10.14 -6.85
C GLY A 25 -1.02 -9.35 -5.65
N LEU A 26 -0.29 -10.02 -4.84
CA LEU A 26 0.47 -9.54 -3.70
C LEU A 26 1.46 -8.40 -4.05
N PHE A 27 1.66 -8.09 -5.32
CA PHE A 27 2.66 -7.13 -5.78
C PHE A 27 2.03 -6.08 -6.68
N LYS A 28 2.00 -4.84 -6.16
CA LYS A 28 1.46 -3.65 -6.85
C LYS A 28 2.54 -2.60 -7.13
N VAL A 29 3.81 -3.01 -7.15
CA VAL A 29 4.92 -2.10 -7.48
C VAL A 29 4.76 -1.60 -8.92
N GLY A 30 4.87 -0.30 -9.12
CA GLY A 30 4.66 0.38 -10.39
C GLY A 30 3.20 0.80 -10.65
N GLU A 31 2.26 0.39 -9.83
CA GLU A 31 0.84 0.78 -9.95
C GLU A 31 0.52 1.99 -9.06
N LYS A 32 -0.54 2.71 -9.41
CA LYS A 32 -1.12 3.72 -8.53
C LYS A 32 -1.63 3.08 -7.25
N ALA A 33 -1.27 3.65 -6.11
CA ALA A 33 -1.82 3.25 -4.84
C ALA A 33 -3.33 3.50 -4.84
N PRO A 34 -4.18 2.49 -4.57
CA PRO A 34 -5.62 2.69 -4.47
C PRO A 34 -5.96 3.72 -3.40
N SER A 35 -6.79 4.70 -3.76
CA SER A 35 -7.19 5.75 -2.83
C SER A 35 -8.18 5.25 -1.79
N PHE A 36 -8.11 5.83 -0.60
CA PHE A 36 -9.07 5.61 0.49
C PHE A 36 -9.22 6.90 1.31
N ALA A 37 -10.32 6.97 2.06
CA ALA A 37 -10.51 7.95 3.12
C ALA A 37 -11.05 7.23 4.35
N LEU A 38 -10.34 7.31 5.47
CA LEU A 38 -10.63 6.59 6.72
C LEU A 38 -10.53 7.52 7.92
N THR A 39 -11.15 7.14 9.01
CA THR A 39 -11.09 7.91 10.27
C THR A 39 -9.90 7.43 11.10
N ALA A 40 -9.06 8.35 11.53
CA ALA A 40 -7.98 8.06 12.48
C ALA A 40 -8.54 7.72 13.86
N ILE A 41 -7.74 7.01 14.67
CA ILE A 41 -8.10 6.69 16.06
C ILE A 41 -8.34 7.95 16.90
N THR A 42 -7.74 9.07 16.51
CA THR A 42 -7.90 10.42 17.10
C THR A 42 -9.20 11.12 16.68
N GLY A 43 -9.86 10.66 15.59
CA GLY A 43 -11.17 11.09 15.14
C GLY A 43 -11.20 11.92 13.84
N GLU A 44 -10.03 12.36 13.35
CA GLU A 44 -9.96 13.09 12.07
C GLU A 44 -10.08 12.15 10.86
N THR A 45 -10.59 12.69 9.74
CA THR A 45 -10.60 11.96 8.47
C THR A 45 -9.28 12.14 7.75
N VAL A 46 -8.66 11.04 7.36
CA VAL A 46 -7.40 10.97 6.62
C VAL A 46 -7.67 10.33 5.25
N ALA A 47 -7.36 11.05 4.18
CA ALA A 47 -7.43 10.52 2.82
C ALA A 47 -6.03 10.39 2.23
N LEU A 48 -5.72 9.27 1.56
CA LEU A 48 -4.41 9.05 0.95
C LEU A 48 -4.06 10.14 -0.06
N ASP A 49 -5.03 10.61 -0.82
CA ASP A 49 -4.84 11.63 -1.87
C ASP A 49 -4.39 13.01 -1.33
N THR A 50 -4.57 13.29 -0.05
CA THR A 50 -4.12 14.55 0.56
C THR A 50 -2.60 14.63 0.73
N TYR A 51 -1.92 13.49 0.57
CA TYR A 51 -0.47 13.40 0.69
C TYR A 51 0.27 13.39 -0.66
N LYS A 52 -0.41 13.75 -1.77
CA LYS A 52 0.27 13.98 -3.06
C LYS A 52 1.39 15.00 -2.90
N GLY A 53 2.54 14.71 -3.49
CA GLY A 53 3.77 15.48 -3.31
C GLY A 53 4.68 15.01 -2.18
N LYS A 54 4.19 14.09 -1.32
CA LYS A 54 4.98 13.47 -0.25
C LYS A 54 5.22 11.99 -0.53
N VAL A 55 6.28 11.44 0.03
CA VAL A 55 6.46 10.00 0.12
C VAL A 55 5.57 9.47 1.25
N VAL A 56 4.79 8.44 0.99
CA VAL A 56 3.94 7.82 2.01
C VAL A 56 4.44 6.41 2.32
N VAL A 57 4.67 6.14 3.60
CA VAL A 57 4.89 4.79 4.12
C VAL A 57 3.57 4.31 4.71
N LEU A 58 2.95 3.33 4.07
CA LEU A 58 1.64 2.81 4.46
C LEU A 58 1.79 1.40 5.02
N GLY A 59 1.42 1.21 6.29
CA GLY A 59 1.32 -0.09 6.94
C GLY A 59 -0.12 -0.58 7.04
N LEU A 60 -0.38 -1.83 6.63
CA LEU A 60 -1.65 -2.51 6.87
C LEU A 60 -1.46 -3.56 7.95
N PHE A 61 -2.33 -3.53 8.95
CA PHE A 61 -2.20 -4.31 10.16
C PHE A 61 -3.51 -4.99 10.57
N HIS A 62 -3.36 -6.09 11.29
CA HIS A 62 -4.37 -6.68 12.16
C HIS A 62 -3.90 -6.60 13.62
N ILE A 63 -4.66 -7.14 14.56
CA ILE A 63 -4.18 -7.36 15.93
C ILE A 63 -3.40 -8.67 15.93
N CYS A 64 -2.06 -8.59 15.87
CA CYS A 64 -1.16 -9.75 15.84
C CYS A 64 0.26 -9.38 16.26
N ASP A 65 1.03 -10.37 16.80
CA ASP A 65 2.41 -10.12 17.24
C ASP A 65 3.34 -9.60 16.12
N PRO A 66 3.34 -10.18 14.89
CA PRO A 66 4.12 -9.60 13.80
C PRO A 66 3.69 -8.16 13.45
N CYS A 67 2.40 -7.83 13.63
CA CYS A 67 1.88 -6.49 13.41
C CYS A 67 2.39 -5.49 14.45
N MET A 68 2.52 -5.91 15.71
CA MET A 68 3.13 -5.10 16.78
C MET A 68 4.60 -4.78 16.44
N VAL A 69 5.37 -5.78 16.03
CA VAL A 69 6.79 -5.60 15.66
C VAL A 69 6.92 -4.65 14.47
N GLN A 70 6.15 -4.88 13.40
CA GLN A 70 6.20 -4.03 12.21
C GLN A 70 5.68 -2.62 12.49
N GLY A 71 4.64 -2.49 13.32
CA GLY A 71 4.12 -1.18 13.74
C GLY A 71 5.14 -0.38 14.56
N SER A 72 5.90 -1.06 15.41
CA SER A 72 7.01 -0.46 16.16
C SER A 72 8.16 -0.01 15.26
N ALA A 73 8.47 -0.79 14.19
CA ALA A 73 9.45 -0.37 13.18
C ALA A 73 8.95 0.87 12.40
N LEU A 74 7.66 0.96 12.07
CA LEU A 74 7.10 2.15 11.44
C LEU A 74 7.14 3.39 12.36
N GLN A 75 7.05 3.23 13.68
CA GLN A 75 7.25 4.34 14.61
C GLN A 75 8.67 4.90 14.47
N LYS A 76 9.68 4.05 14.43
CA LYS A 76 11.07 4.49 14.21
C LYS A 76 11.26 5.15 12.84
N VAL A 77 10.63 4.60 11.77
CA VAL A 77 10.63 5.25 10.46
C VAL A 77 10.05 6.66 10.53
N SER A 78 8.93 6.84 11.24
CA SER A 78 8.31 8.16 11.45
C SER A 78 9.27 9.14 12.14
N GLU A 79 9.99 8.68 13.16
CA GLU A 79 10.99 9.47 13.87
C GLU A 79 12.20 9.83 12.99
N MET A 80 12.76 8.86 12.25
CA MET A 80 13.92 9.04 11.38
C MET A 80 13.64 9.92 10.17
N THR A 81 12.38 10.03 9.77
CA THR A 81 11.95 10.85 8.62
C THR A 81 11.28 12.16 9.03
N LYS A 82 11.29 12.48 10.33
CA LYS A 82 10.71 13.71 10.86
C LYS A 82 11.31 14.95 10.20
N GLY A 83 10.46 15.87 9.78
CA GLY A 83 10.88 17.11 9.10
C GLY A 83 11.17 16.95 7.61
N LYS A 84 11.03 15.76 7.03
CA LYS A 84 11.09 15.51 5.59
C LYS A 84 9.68 15.45 4.99
N ASP A 85 9.58 15.51 3.66
CA ASP A 85 8.30 15.33 2.95
C ASP A 85 7.89 13.84 2.92
N VAL A 86 7.73 13.28 4.10
CA VAL A 86 7.35 11.89 4.35
C VAL A 86 6.18 11.84 5.30
N VAL A 87 5.28 10.92 5.07
CA VAL A 87 4.16 10.61 5.98
C VAL A 87 4.14 9.10 6.23
N VAL A 88 4.05 8.71 7.49
CA VAL A 88 3.81 7.32 7.89
C VAL A 88 2.34 7.18 8.27
N LEU A 89 1.68 6.16 7.75
CA LEU A 89 0.27 5.83 8.04
C LEU A 89 0.17 4.36 8.43
N GLY A 90 -0.54 4.07 9.51
CA GLY A 90 -0.98 2.72 9.84
C GLY A 90 -2.48 2.57 9.57
N VAL A 91 -2.92 1.41 9.13
CA VAL A 91 -4.34 1.08 8.94
C VAL A 91 -4.65 -0.25 9.60
N ASN A 92 -5.65 -0.29 10.45
CA ASN A 92 -6.25 -1.56 10.88
C ASN A 92 -7.19 -2.06 9.78
N SER A 93 -6.71 -2.95 8.93
CA SER A 93 -7.45 -3.46 7.78
C SER A 93 -8.39 -4.62 8.14
N SER A 94 -8.32 -5.15 9.36
CA SER A 94 -9.22 -6.22 9.84
C SER A 94 -10.59 -5.73 10.35
N GLY A 95 -10.74 -4.41 10.52
CA GLY A 95 -12.00 -3.83 10.99
C GLY A 95 -12.19 -3.93 12.51
N ASP A 96 -11.10 -4.04 13.27
CA ASP A 96 -11.16 -4.08 14.72
C ASP A 96 -11.68 -2.75 15.30
N SER A 97 -12.31 -2.85 16.47
CA SER A 97 -12.83 -1.68 17.16
C SER A 97 -11.71 -0.79 17.71
N LYS A 98 -12.00 0.51 17.84
CA LYS A 98 -11.07 1.46 18.49
C LYS A 98 -10.62 0.97 19.89
N LYS A 99 -11.52 0.33 20.65
CA LYS A 99 -11.19 -0.23 21.97
C LYS A 99 -10.14 -1.33 21.84
N ASN A 100 -10.36 -2.32 20.96
CA ASN A 100 -9.44 -3.45 20.78
C ASN A 100 -8.06 -2.96 20.29
N ILE A 101 -8.03 -1.96 19.41
CA ILE A 101 -6.79 -1.36 18.92
C ILE A 101 -6.07 -0.62 20.06
N GLY A 102 -6.79 0.09 20.93
CA GLY A 102 -6.21 0.75 22.10
C GLY A 102 -5.58 -0.27 23.09
N GLU A 103 -6.26 -1.39 23.33
CA GLU A 103 -5.72 -2.49 24.13
C GLU A 103 -4.48 -3.11 23.47
N PHE A 104 -4.50 -3.28 22.13
CA PHE A 104 -3.35 -3.76 21.38
C PHE A 104 -2.15 -2.80 21.47
N PHE A 105 -2.37 -1.49 21.35
CA PHE A 105 -1.30 -0.51 21.47
C PHE A 105 -0.64 -0.51 22.86
N SER A 106 -1.38 -0.87 23.90
CA SER A 106 -0.80 -0.98 25.25
C SER A 106 0.25 -2.10 25.35
N THR A 107 0.31 -3.01 24.38
CA THR A 107 1.31 -4.09 24.31
C THR A 107 2.57 -3.71 23.54
N PHE A 108 2.58 -2.56 22.86
CA PHE A 108 3.73 -2.12 22.06
C PHE A 108 4.88 -1.70 22.98
N PRO A 109 6.14 -1.99 22.59
CA PRO A 109 7.31 -1.54 23.33
C PRO A 109 7.61 -0.04 23.14
N VAL A 110 6.89 0.62 22.24
CA VAL A 110 7.02 2.04 21.88
C VAL A 110 5.64 2.67 21.76
N GLU A 111 5.53 3.97 22.05
CA GLU A 111 4.30 4.71 21.80
C GLU A 111 4.13 4.95 20.29
N VAL A 112 2.96 4.59 19.73
CA VAL A 112 2.62 4.85 18.33
C VAL A 112 2.07 6.26 18.20
N THR A 113 2.80 7.14 17.51
CA THR A 113 2.43 8.55 17.31
C THR A 113 2.07 8.92 15.87
N TYR A 114 2.36 8.05 14.89
CA TYR A 114 1.90 8.26 13.51
C TYR A 114 0.40 8.02 13.40
N PRO A 115 -0.30 8.67 12.44
CA PRO A 115 -1.73 8.46 12.23
C PRO A 115 -2.07 6.98 12.01
N TYR A 116 -2.96 6.45 12.86
CA TYR A 116 -3.45 5.09 12.76
C TYR A 116 -4.95 5.08 12.47
N LEU A 117 -5.34 4.45 11.37
CA LEU A 117 -6.64 4.58 10.75
C LEU A 117 -7.49 3.33 11.01
N LEU A 118 -8.78 3.54 11.17
CA LEU A 118 -9.78 2.50 11.35
C LEU A 118 -10.42 2.17 10.01
N ASP A 119 -10.48 0.91 9.65
CA ASP A 119 -11.16 0.43 8.43
C ASP A 119 -12.25 -0.60 8.76
N PRO A 120 -13.37 -0.18 9.37
CA PRO A 120 -14.44 -1.09 9.77
C PRO A 120 -15.09 -1.84 8.59
N SER A 121 -14.99 -1.28 7.39
CA SER A 121 -15.55 -1.87 6.17
C SER A 121 -14.54 -2.74 5.41
N LYS A 122 -13.31 -2.86 5.89
CA LYS A 122 -12.22 -3.64 5.27
C LYS A 122 -11.96 -3.26 3.81
N VAL A 123 -12.05 -1.97 3.52
CA VAL A 123 -11.84 -1.43 2.17
C VAL A 123 -10.39 -1.61 1.74
N THR A 124 -9.46 -1.24 2.63
CA THR A 124 -8.01 -1.35 2.35
C THR A 124 -7.56 -2.79 2.24
N ASP A 125 -8.15 -3.70 3.00
CA ASP A 125 -7.89 -5.13 2.89
C ASP A 125 -8.16 -5.63 1.45
N LYS A 126 -9.30 -5.26 0.88
CA LYS A 126 -9.67 -5.60 -0.50
C LYS A 126 -8.79 -4.91 -1.54
N LEU A 127 -8.49 -3.62 -1.33
CA LEU A 127 -7.73 -2.81 -2.30
C LEU A 127 -6.26 -3.19 -2.38
N TYR A 128 -5.66 -3.60 -1.26
CA TYR A 128 -4.22 -3.82 -1.13
C TYR A 128 -3.81 -5.29 -1.00
N GLY A 129 -4.71 -6.23 -1.24
CA GLY A 129 -4.32 -7.63 -1.35
C GLY A 129 -5.05 -8.63 -0.47
N GLY A 130 -6.12 -8.21 0.21
CA GLY A 130 -7.08 -9.13 0.82
C GLY A 130 -6.54 -9.94 1.99
N GLY A 131 -5.91 -9.32 2.97
CA GLY A 131 -5.72 -9.84 4.33
C GLY A 131 -4.96 -11.16 4.54
N LYS A 132 -4.54 -11.83 3.47
CA LYS A 132 -3.91 -13.15 3.57
C LYS A 132 -2.51 -13.12 4.17
N PHE A 133 -1.83 -11.99 4.04
CA PHE A 133 -0.44 -11.83 4.48
C PHE A 133 -0.30 -10.46 5.14
N ILE A 134 -0.41 -10.43 6.45
CA ILE A 134 -0.30 -9.23 7.29
C ILE A 134 0.84 -9.47 8.29
N PRO A 135 1.64 -8.43 8.59
CA PRO A 135 1.56 -7.04 8.14
C PRO A 135 2.04 -6.83 6.69
N ASN A 136 1.50 -5.79 6.05
CA ASN A 136 1.97 -5.31 4.76
C ASN A 136 2.50 -3.89 4.90
N VAL A 137 3.63 -3.58 4.24
CA VAL A 137 4.17 -2.23 4.17
C VAL A 137 4.38 -1.85 2.71
N TYR A 138 3.94 -0.64 2.37
CA TYR A 138 4.09 -0.04 1.05
C TYR A 138 4.85 1.28 1.17
N VAL A 139 5.76 1.55 0.24
CA VAL A 139 6.35 2.88 0.06
C VAL A 139 5.83 3.45 -1.26
N ILE A 140 5.15 4.58 -1.16
CA ILE A 140 4.43 5.25 -2.24
C ILE A 140 5.14 6.56 -2.53
N ASP A 141 5.41 6.85 -3.79
CA ASP A 141 6.11 8.08 -4.20
C ASP A 141 5.20 9.32 -4.20
N GLN A 142 5.79 10.48 -4.47
CA GLN A 142 5.11 11.77 -4.53
C GLN A 142 4.02 11.84 -5.61
N GLN A 143 4.04 10.95 -6.60
CA GLN A 143 3.05 10.81 -7.66
C GLN A 143 1.93 9.83 -7.27
N GLY A 144 2.02 9.20 -6.09
CA GLY A 144 1.06 8.21 -5.61
C GLY A 144 1.24 6.83 -6.26
N VAL A 145 2.44 6.49 -6.72
CA VAL A 145 2.78 5.17 -7.28
C VAL A 145 3.50 4.35 -6.23
N ILE A 146 3.11 3.10 -6.05
CA ILE A 146 3.78 2.15 -5.17
C ILE A 146 5.15 1.82 -5.77
N GLN A 147 6.22 2.15 -5.08
CA GLN A 147 7.60 1.93 -5.53
C GLN A 147 8.26 0.76 -4.81
N TRP A 148 7.77 0.40 -3.64
CA TRP A 148 8.27 -0.72 -2.87
C TRP A 148 7.16 -1.32 -2.01
N GLN A 149 7.26 -2.62 -1.75
CA GLN A 149 6.32 -3.37 -0.94
C GLN A 149 7.02 -4.49 -0.19
N ARG A 150 6.64 -4.69 1.06
CA ARG A 150 6.92 -5.89 1.83
C ARG A 150 5.61 -6.49 2.32
N VAL A 151 5.35 -7.72 1.92
CA VAL A 151 4.16 -8.49 2.31
C VAL A 151 4.64 -9.70 3.07
N SER A 152 4.38 -9.76 4.36
CA SER A 152 4.84 -10.93 5.10
C SER A 152 4.34 -10.97 6.54
N ASN A 153 4.02 -12.17 6.98
CA ASN A 153 3.88 -12.52 8.37
C ASN A 153 5.20 -13.04 8.99
N MET A 154 6.25 -13.27 8.20
CA MET A 154 7.50 -13.90 8.64
C MET A 154 8.78 -13.16 8.24
N ASP A 155 8.72 -12.29 7.24
CA ASP A 155 9.85 -11.47 6.78
C ASP A 155 9.51 -9.98 6.95
N LEU A 156 9.62 -9.50 8.18
CA LEU A 156 9.30 -8.12 8.53
C LEU A 156 10.37 -7.17 8.00
N ALA A 157 9.92 -6.00 7.54
CA ALA A 157 10.84 -4.95 7.10
C ALA A 157 11.38 -4.17 8.31
N GLY A 158 12.68 -4.23 8.52
CA GLY A 158 13.36 -3.33 9.46
C GLY A 158 13.25 -1.86 9.06
N GLU A 159 13.35 -0.97 10.02
CA GLU A 159 13.26 0.48 9.81
C GLU A 159 14.30 1.00 8.81
N GLU A 160 15.54 0.46 8.86
CA GLU A 160 16.61 0.92 7.97
C GLU A 160 16.31 0.59 6.49
N VAL A 161 15.69 -0.55 6.21
CA VAL A 161 15.31 -0.94 4.85
C VAL A 161 14.23 0.00 4.31
N ILE A 162 13.22 0.30 5.14
CA ILE A 162 12.14 1.21 4.74
C ILE A 162 12.67 2.63 4.53
N VAL A 163 13.52 3.12 5.43
CA VAL A 163 14.13 4.45 5.32
C VAL A 163 15.00 4.55 4.07
N ALA A 164 15.77 3.51 3.73
CA ALA A 164 16.57 3.50 2.51
C ALA A 164 15.71 3.65 1.24
N GLU A 165 14.55 2.99 1.18
CA GLU A 165 13.61 3.16 0.06
C GLU A 165 13.00 4.57 0.02
N VAL A 166 12.64 5.12 1.17
CA VAL A 166 12.15 6.51 1.30
C VAL A 166 13.18 7.51 0.78
N GLU A 167 14.45 7.40 1.19
CA GLU A 167 15.53 8.33 0.79
C GLU A 167 15.78 8.28 -0.73
N LYS A 168 15.71 7.09 -1.35
CA LYS A 168 15.80 6.97 -2.82
C LYS A 168 14.73 7.82 -3.52
N LEU A 169 13.49 7.78 -3.00
CA LEU A 169 12.37 8.51 -3.61
C LEU A 169 12.48 10.01 -3.38
N LEU A 170 12.92 10.45 -2.20
CA LEU A 170 13.16 11.86 -1.92
C LEU A 170 14.25 12.42 -2.85
N ALA A 171 15.35 11.69 -3.03
CA ALA A 171 16.43 12.09 -3.93
C ALA A 171 15.99 12.13 -5.41
N ALA A 172 15.13 11.21 -5.84
CA ALA A 172 14.59 11.20 -7.20
C ALA A 172 13.61 12.36 -7.46
N GLY A 173 12.80 12.74 -6.45
CA GLY A 173 11.90 13.88 -6.53
C GLY A 173 12.62 15.20 -6.66
N SER A 174 13.72 15.39 -5.92
CA SER A 174 14.52 16.62 -5.94
C SER A 174 15.19 16.92 -7.30
N LYS A 175 15.42 15.90 -8.14
CA LYS A 175 16.03 16.04 -9.47
C LYS A 175 15.05 16.44 -10.58
N LYS A 176 13.75 16.42 -10.31
CA LYS A 176 12.71 16.71 -11.30
C LYS A 176 12.12 18.13 -11.17
N MET A 177 12.50 18.88 -10.14
CA MET A 177 12.19 20.29 -9.95
C MET A 177 13.31 21.16 -10.47
#